data_7da81e7be854b7e815688582a7f9c6df
#
_entry.id   7da81e7be854b7e815688582a7f9c6df
#
_cell.length_a   1.000
_cell.length_b   1.000
_cell.length_c   1.000
_cell.angle_alpha   90.00
_cell.angle_beta   90.00
_cell.angle_gamma   90.00
#
_symmetry.space_group_name_H-M   'P 1'
#
loop_
_entity.id
_entity.type
_entity.pdbx_description
1 polymer ?
#
loop_
_entity_poly.entity_id
_entity_poly.type
_entity_poly.pdbx_seq_one_letter_code
_entity_poly.pdbx_strand_id
1 'polypeptide(L)'
;MKLIKILVVVIVVLFGLLLVGKSKIQADVSEDSLPTNVYEEDADLLSVVNTKLFDLFVTSVSNEYTVVEEVINLIILDSIRDNINSSYDPLGDCDTVECNFIIHEDNYYVNYIWAELSDDDQLIIHVSLGSEKFIGVNTIFDFYFDIDIDYINFGISLTLDTYDINDIALSRDILDKLFSYLDKDSIESQVSKGDLDLTNYSYSISFSLLP
;
A
#
# COMPACT_ATOMS: atom_id res chain seq x y z
N MET A 1 1.56 -11.04 8.00
CA MET A 1 0.37 -11.74 7.51
C MET A 1 -0.95 -11.08 7.86
N LYS A 2 -1.12 -10.45 9.02
CA LYS A 2 -2.44 -9.93 9.44
C LYS A 2 -2.67 -8.46 9.04
N LEU A 3 -1.65 -7.62 8.91
CA LEU A 3 -1.83 -6.19 8.63
C LEU A 3 -2.51 -5.93 7.29
N ILE A 4 -1.98 -6.51 6.21
CA ILE A 4 -2.60 -6.36 4.88
C ILE A 4 -3.99 -6.99 4.86
N LYS A 5 -4.20 -8.14 5.53
CA LYS A 5 -5.54 -8.74 5.69
C LYS A 5 -6.49 -7.81 6.44
N ILE A 6 -6.00 -7.07 7.42
CA ILE A 6 -6.81 -6.12 8.19
C ILE A 6 -7.10 -4.87 7.36
N LEU A 7 -6.09 -4.31 6.67
CA LEU A 7 -6.29 -3.21 5.73
C LEU A 7 -7.35 -3.58 4.68
N VAL A 8 -7.25 -4.78 4.10
CA VAL A 8 -8.25 -5.31 3.16
C VAL A 8 -9.62 -5.48 3.80
N VAL A 9 -9.73 -5.97 5.03
CA VAL A 9 -11.03 -6.10 5.73
C VAL A 9 -11.65 -4.71 5.98
N VAL A 10 -10.85 -3.71 6.38
CA VAL A 10 -11.32 -2.33 6.54
C VAL A 10 -11.84 -1.78 5.22
N ILE A 11 -11.08 -1.97 4.14
CA ILE A 11 -11.46 -1.55 2.78
C ILE A 11 -12.74 -2.27 2.31
N VAL A 12 -12.86 -3.59 2.55
CA VAL A 12 -14.06 -4.37 2.19
C VAL A 12 -15.30 -3.91 2.98
N VAL A 13 -15.15 -3.52 4.24
CA VAL A 13 -16.25 -2.96 5.04
C VAL A 13 -16.64 -1.57 4.53
N LEU A 14 -15.65 -0.72 4.17
CA LEU A 14 -15.90 0.57 3.50
C LEU A 14 -16.66 0.38 2.18
N PHE A 15 -16.22 -0.56 1.37
CA PHE A 15 -16.87 -0.93 0.12
C PHE A 15 -18.32 -1.38 0.31
N GLY A 16 -18.61 -2.15 1.35
CA GLY A 16 -19.98 -2.57 1.69
C GLY A 16 -20.92 -1.42 2.04
N LEU A 17 -20.38 -0.31 2.57
CA LEU A 17 -21.17 0.89 2.92
C LEU A 17 -21.41 1.83 1.71
N LEU A 18 -20.61 1.71 0.65
CA LEU A 18 -20.62 2.64 -0.49
C LEU A 18 -21.42 2.16 -1.70
N LEU A 19 -22.01 0.95 -1.65
CA LEU A 19 -22.79 0.35 -2.76
C LEU A 19 -24.00 1.17 -3.24
N VAL A 20 -24.31 2.28 -2.60
CA VAL A 20 -25.47 3.14 -2.96
C VAL A 20 -25.16 4.10 -4.13
N GLY A 21 -23.89 4.28 -4.48
CA GLY A 21 -23.46 5.24 -5.52
C GLY A 21 -22.67 4.61 -6.68
N LYS A 22 -23.03 3.44 -7.14
CA LYS A 22 -22.31 2.56 -8.06
C LYS A 22 -21.59 3.22 -9.25
N SER A 23 -22.20 4.19 -9.91
CA SER A 23 -21.63 4.82 -11.11
C SER A 23 -20.53 5.85 -10.83
N LYS A 24 -20.30 6.20 -9.57
CA LYS A 24 -19.30 7.19 -9.15
C LYS A 24 -18.04 6.57 -8.54
N ILE A 25 -18.09 5.28 -8.19
CA ILE A 25 -16.99 4.58 -7.52
C ILE A 25 -16.23 3.63 -8.46
N GLN A 26 -16.68 3.45 -9.69
CA GLN A 26 -16.00 2.57 -10.63
C GLN A 26 -14.78 3.27 -11.22
N ALA A 27 -13.60 2.67 -11.00
CA ALA A 27 -12.35 3.08 -11.63
C ALA A 27 -11.60 1.83 -12.11
N ASP A 28 -10.98 1.95 -13.28
CA ASP A 28 -10.09 0.93 -13.82
C ASP A 28 -8.64 1.41 -13.67
N VAL A 29 -7.78 0.54 -13.19
CA VAL A 29 -6.33 0.83 -13.08
C VAL A 29 -5.72 0.83 -14.47
N SER A 30 -5.01 1.90 -14.82
CA SER A 30 -4.19 1.96 -16.02
C SER A 30 -2.86 1.22 -15.76
N GLU A 31 -2.43 0.36 -16.67
CA GLU A 31 -1.10 -0.27 -16.57
C GLU A 31 0.03 0.76 -16.52
N ASP A 32 -0.16 1.94 -17.15
CA ASP A 32 0.82 3.03 -17.14
C ASP A 32 0.99 3.67 -15.76
N SER A 33 0.03 3.50 -14.84
CA SER A 33 0.12 4.02 -13.47
C SER A 33 0.76 3.04 -12.48
N LEU A 34 1.07 1.82 -12.92
CA LEU A 34 1.68 0.82 -12.05
C LEU A 34 3.22 0.94 -12.06
N PRO A 35 3.90 0.65 -10.94
CA PRO A 35 5.35 0.67 -10.84
C PRO A 35 5.97 -0.56 -11.55
N THR A 36 5.94 -0.58 -12.89
CA THR A 36 6.36 -1.71 -13.71
C THR A 36 7.80 -2.14 -13.43
N ASN A 37 8.70 -1.17 -13.19
CA ASN A 37 10.09 -1.41 -12.84
C ASN A 37 10.26 -2.19 -11.52
N VAL A 38 9.30 -2.04 -10.59
CA VAL A 38 9.31 -2.77 -9.31
C VAL A 38 8.78 -4.20 -9.53
N TYR A 39 7.72 -4.36 -10.29
CA TYR A 39 7.12 -5.68 -10.52
C TYR A 39 8.01 -6.61 -11.36
N GLU A 40 8.84 -6.04 -12.25
CA GLU A 40 9.83 -6.77 -13.06
C GLU A 40 11.11 -7.15 -12.27
N GLU A 41 11.23 -6.71 -10.99
CA GLU A 41 12.41 -6.99 -10.19
C GLU A 41 12.42 -8.45 -9.72
N ASP A 42 13.36 -9.22 -10.26
CA ASP A 42 13.58 -10.64 -9.94
C ASP A 42 14.64 -10.86 -8.86
N ALA A 43 15.33 -9.80 -8.42
CA ALA A 43 16.37 -9.90 -7.40
C ALA A 43 15.78 -10.10 -6.01
N ASP A 44 16.65 -10.37 -5.05
CA ASP A 44 16.30 -10.30 -3.62
C ASP A 44 15.84 -8.87 -3.28
N LEU A 45 14.53 -8.70 -3.18
CA LEU A 45 13.88 -7.39 -2.97
C LEU A 45 14.46 -6.68 -1.73
N LEU A 46 14.75 -7.41 -0.67
CA LEU A 46 15.34 -6.86 0.53
C LEU A 46 16.75 -6.28 0.28
N SER A 47 17.53 -6.93 -0.57
CA SER A 47 18.85 -6.43 -0.98
C SER A 47 18.75 -5.15 -1.81
N VAL A 48 17.74 -5.07 -2.70
CA VAL A 48 17.48 -3.87 -3.51
C VAL A 48 17.03 -2.72 -2.61
N VAL A 49 16.11 -2.95 -1.69
CA VAL A 49 15.66 -1.98 -0.68
C VAL A 49 16.85 -1.44 0.11
N ASN A 50 17.73 -2.30 0.63
CA ASN A 50 18.90 -1.87 1.41
C ASN A 50 19.85 -1.00 0.58
N THR A 51 20.03 -1.32 -0.70
CA THR A 51 20.89 -0.53 -1.60
C THR A 51 20.30 0.87 -1.83
N LYS A 52 19.00 0.96 -2.13
CA LYS A 52 18.32 2.26 -2.33
C LYS A 52 18.32 3.12 -1.06
N LEU A 53 18.13 2.50 0.10
CA LEU A 53 18.23 3.21 1.39
C LEU A 53 19.63 3.70 1.68
N PHE A 54 20.66 2.90 1.36
CA PHE A 54 22.04 3.36 1.46
C PHE A 54 22.27 4.58 0.56
N ASP A 55 21.80 4.57 -0.66
CA ASP A 55 21.88 5.70 -1.58
C ASP A 55 21.14 6.92 -1.01
N LEU A 56 19.94 6.76 -0.51
CA LEU A 56 19.14 7.83 0.09
C LEU A 56 19.86 8.50 1.26
N PHE A 57 20.37 7.75 2.20
CA PHE A 57 20.91 8.29 3.45
C PHE A 57 22.41 8.65 3.39
N VAL A 58 23.18 8.07 2.48
CA VAL A 58 24.64 8.21 2.44
C VAL A 58 25.13 9.03 1.24
N THR A 59 24.51 8.89 0.07
CA THR A 59 25.03 9.49 -1.17
C THR A 59 24.39 10.83 -1.55
N SER A 60 23.40 11.31 -0.79
CA SER A 60 22.69 12.58 -1.05
C SER A 60 22.07 12.61 -2.45
N VAL A 61 21.09 11.77 -2.70
CA VAL A 61 20.37 11.73 -3.97
C VAL A 61 19.60 13.01 -4.24
N SER A 62 19.54 13.42 -5.50
CA SER A 62 18.83 14.64 -5.91
C SER A 62 17.29 14.50 -5.90
N ASN A 63 16.76 13.28 -5.82
CA ASN A 63 15.32 12.95 -5.87
C ASN A 63 14.97 11.98 -4.73
N GLU A 64 15.10 12.45 -3.49
CA GLU A 64 14.87 11.64 -2.27
C GLU A 64 13.47 11.06 -2.19
N TYR A 65 12.43 11.82 -2.53
CA TYR A 65 11.05 11.33 -2.49
C TYR A 65 10.78 10.23 -3.52
N THR A 66 11.38 10.31 -4.72
CA THR A 66 11.29 9.22 -5.72
C THR A 66 11.95 7.94 -5.21
N VAL A 67 13.05 8.04 -4.47
CA VAL A 67 13.68 6.86 -3.84
C VAL A 67 12.78 6.29 -2.74
N VAL A 68 12.11 7.14 -1.97
CA VAL A 68 11.12 6.70 -0.95
C VAL A 68 9.96 5.97 -1.61
N GLU A 69 9.39 6.49 -2.70
CA GLU A 69 8.33 5.83 -3.47
C GLU A 69 8.76 4.43 -3.92
N GLU A 70 9.94 4.32 -4.55
CA GLU A 70 10.46 3.02 -4.99
C GLU A 70 10.69 2.04 -3.83
N VAL A 71 11.26 2.51 -2.72
CA VAL A 71 11.48 1.69 -1.52
C VAL A 71 10.16 1.19 -0.94
N ILE A 72 9.14 2.04 -0.86
CA ILE A 72 7.82 1.64 -0.35
C ILE A 72 7.18 0.61 -1.29
N ASN A 73 7.25 0.80 -2.61
CA ASN A 73 6.74 -0.17 -3.59
C ASN A 73 7.44 -1.53 -3.47
N LEU A 74 8.76 -1.56 -3.29
CA LEU A 74 9.51 -2.80 -3.06
C LEU A 74 9.11 -3.48 -1.76
N ILE A 75 8.92 -2.73 -0.68
CA ILE A 75 8.45 -3.27 0.62
C ILE A 75 7.02 -3.83 0.49
N ILE A 76 6.15 -3.16 -0.25
CA ILE A 76 4.79 -3.64 -0.53
C ILE A 76 4.86 -4.98 -1.28
N LEU A 77 5.63 -5.05 -2.36
CA LEU A 77 5.76 -6.26 -3.18
C LEU A 77 6.35 -7.43 -2.38
N ASP A 78 7.45 -7.20 -1.65
CA ASP A 78 8.07 -8.19 -0.76
C ASP A 78 7.06 -8.73 0.27
N SER A 79 6.31 -7.82 0.90
CA SER A 79 5.30 -8.19 1.89
C SER A 79 4.14 -8.99 1.29
N ILE A 80 3.76 -8.72 0.06
CA ILE A 80 2.73 -9.48 -0.67
C ILE A 80 3.25 -10.89 -0.97
N ARG A 81 4.43 -10.98 -1.60
CA ARG A 81 5.01 -12.25 -2.03
C ARG A 81 5.36 -13.15 -0.84
N ASP A 82 5.91 -12.58 0.24
CA ASP A 82 6.31 -13.35 1.42
C ASP A 82 5.13 -13.83 2.28
N ASN A 83 4.04 -13.04 2.35
CA ASN A 83 3.04 -13.26 3.39
C ASN A 83 1.63 -13.57 2.88
N ILE A 84 1.32 -13.29 1.60
CA ILE A 84 -0.05 -13.38 1.08
C ILE A 84 -0.12 -14.29 -0.13
N ASN A 85 0.57 -13.93 -1.20
CA ASN A 85 0.56 -14.67 -2.46
C ASN A 85 1.97 -14.70 -3.05
N SER A 86 2.69 -15.79 -2.84
CA SER A 86 4.06 -15.97 -3.33
C SER A 86 4.18 -16.05 -4.86
N SER A 87 3.05 -16.23 -5.55
CA SER A 87 2.99 -16.26 -7.02
C SER A 87 2.55 -14.92 -7.59
N TYR A 88 2.37 -13.89 -6.79
CA TYR A 88 1.87 -12.60 -7.26
C TYR A 88 2.83 -11.98 -8.28
N ASP A 89 2.31 -11.85 -9.50
CA ASP A 89 3.00 -11.28 -10.66
C ASP A 89 1.98 -10.62 -11.59
N PRO A 90 1.60 -9.37 -11.31
CA PRO A 90 0.48 -8.72 -12.00
C PRO A 90 0.78 -8.34 -13.45
N LEU A 91 2.04 -8.34 -13.86
CA LEU A 91 2.47 -8.00 -15.23
C LEU A 91 3.00 -9.21 -16.02
N GLY A 92 3.17 -10.34 -15.35
CA GLY A 92 3.71 -11.56 -15.96
C GLY A 92 2.67 -12.37 -16.71
N ASP A 93 3.16 -13.19 -17.63
CA ASP A 93 2.37 -14.25 -18.30
C ASP A 93 2.17 -15.41 -17.31
N CYS A 94 1.17 -15.31 -16.49
CA CYS A 94 0.88 -16.33 -15.49
C CYS A 94 0.05 -17.49 -16.02
N ASP A 95 0.41 -18.71 -15.67
CA ASP A 95 -0.35 -19.93 -16.01
C ASP A 95 -1.70 -20.02 -15.27
N THR A 96 -1.87 -19.26 -14.18
CA THR A 96 -3.07 -19.27 -13.34
C THR A 96 -3.61 -17.86 -13.13
N VAL A 97 -4.92 -17.71 -13.03
CA VAL A 97 -5.58 -16.41 -12.76
C VAL A 97 -5.19 -15.85 -11.39
N GLU A 98 -4.79 -16.71 -10.45
CA GLU A 98 -4.51 -16.35 -9.06
C GLU A 98 -3.27 -15.45 -8.91
N CYS A 99 -2.31 -15.52 -9.83
CA CYS A 99 -1.12 -14.67 -9.74
C CYS A 99 -1.40 -13.19 -10.04
N ASN A 100 -2.50 -12.86 -10.70
CA ASN A 100 -2.92 -11.49 -10.96
C ASN A 100 -3.57 -10.81 -9.76
N PHE A 101 -3.77 -11.54 -8.67
CA PHE A 101 -4.45 -11.03 -7.49
C PHE A 101 -3.58 -11.14 -6.24
N ILE A 102 -3.56 -10.08 -5.45
CA ILE A 102 -2.99 -10.12 -4.10
C ILE A 102 -3.86 -11.01 -3.22
N ILE A 103 -5.18 -10.82 -3.29
CA ILE A 103 -6.19 -11.63 -2.63
C ILE A 103 -7.31 -11.88 -3.62
N HIS A 104 -7.75 -13.14 -3.73
CA HIS A 104 -8.91 -13.54 -4.51
C HIS A 104 -9.82 -14.41 -3.65
N GLU A 105 -10.99 -13.91 -3.34
CA GLU A 105 -12.02 -14.58 -2.52
C GLU A 105 -13.36 -14.62 -3.29
N ASP A 106 -14.27 -15.44 -2.87
CA ASP A 106 -15.58 -15.63 -3.53
C ASP A 106 -16.39 -14.36 -3.81
N ASN A 107 -16.17 -13.28 -3.06
CA ASN A 107 -16.98 -12.07 -3.10
C ASN A 107 -16.20 -10.82 -3.49
N TYR A 108 -14.88 -10.83 -3.35
CA TYR A 108 -14.04 -9.69 -3.63
C TYR A 108 -12.63 -10.14 -4.00
N TYR A 109 -11.90 -9.25 -4.66
CA TYR A 109 -10.49 -9.42 -4.96
C TYR A 109 -9.74 -8.10 -4.79
N VAL A 110 -8.45 -8.20 -4.51
CA VAL A 110 -7.49 -7.08 -4.52
C VAL A 110 -6.46 -7.40 -5.58
N ASN A 111 -6.37 -6.55 -6.61
CA ASN A 111 -5.43 -6.76 -7.73
C ASN A 111 -4.11 -6.06 -7.46
N TYR A 112 -4.17 -4.79 -7.05
CA TYR A 112 -2.99 -3.95 -6.98
C TYR A 112 -2.95 -3.19 -5.66
N ILE A 113 -1.75 -3.06 -5.10
CA ILE A 113 -1.40 -2.08 -4.07
C ILE A 113 -0.07 -1.47 -4.52
N TRP A 114 -0.05 -0.16 -4.72
CA TRP A 114 1.16 0.55 -5.12
C TRP A 114 1.22 1.94 -4.50
N ALA A 115 2.42 2.50 -4.47
CA ALA A 115 2.67 3.85 -4.02
C ALA A 115 3.07 4.74 -5.20
N GLU A 116 2.63 5.97 -5.18
CA GLU A 116 2.95 7.00 -6.17
C GLU A 116 3.24 8.32 -5.44
N LEU A 117 4.21 9.08 -5.93
CA LEU A 117 4.52 10.40 -5.42
C LEU A 117 3.63 11.44 -6.11
N SER A 118 2.89 12.23 -5.32
CA SER A 118 2.09 13.34 -5.85
C SER A 118 2.94 14.55 -6.23
N ASP A 119 2.33 15.48 -6.98
CA ASP A 119 2.96 16.77 -7.31
C ASP A 119 3.28 17.64 -6.07
N ASP A 120 2.62 17.38 -4.95
CA ASP A 120 2.79 18.09 -3.67
C ASP A 120 3.75 17.38 -2.71
N ASP A 121 4.59 16.45 -3.19
CA ASP A 121 5.55 15.64 -2.42
C ASP A 121 4.88 14.74 -1.33
N GLN A 122 3.61 14.42 -1.48
CA GLN A 122 2.94 13.42 -0.66
C GLN A 122 3.04 12.04 -1.31
N LEU A 123 3.12 11.00 -0.49
CA LEU A 123 3.02 9.62 -0.95
C LEU A 123 1.56 9.19 -0.97
N ILE A 124 1.09 8.75 -2.13
CA ILE A 124 -0.26 8.18 -2.28
C ILE A 124 -0.12 6.67 -2.33
N ILE A 125 -0.79 5.96 -1.44
CA ILE A 125 -0.92 4.51 -1.52
C ILE A 125 -2.28 4.18 -2.11
N HIS A 126 -2.25 3.60 -3.29
CA HIS A 126 -3.42 3.15 -4.03
C HIS A 126 -3.73 1.70 -3.72
N VAL A 127 -5.00 1.38 -3.53
CA VAL A 127 -5.47 0.01 -3.34
C VAL A 127 -6.62 -0.26 -4.29
N SER A 128 -6.39 -1.11 -5.29
CA SER A 128 -7.42 -1.52 -6.23
C SER A 128 -8.17 -2.73 -5.72
N LEU A 129 -9.47 -2.57 -5.55
CA LEU A 129 -10.40 -3.57 -5.05
C LEU A 129 -11.54 -3.78 -6.05
N GLY A 130 -11.91 -5.03 -6.27
CA GLY A 130 -13.05 -5.37 -7.10
C GLY A 130 -13.97 -6.42 -6.49
N SER A 131 -15.15 -6.58 -7.08
CA SER A 131 -16.11 -7.62 -6.70
C SER A 131 -16.85 -8.13 -7.92
N GLU A 132 -16.77 -9.43 -8.16
CA GLU A 132 -17.51 -10.11 -9.24
C GLU A 132 -19.01 -10.21 -8.95
N LYS A 133 -19.37 -10.48 -7.68
CA LYS A 133 -20.79 -10.67 -7.27
C LYS A 133 -21.60 -9.38 -7.26
N PHE A 134 -20.97 -8.24 -7.04
CA PHE A 134 -21.62 -6.93 -7.05
C PHE A 134 -21.45 -6.23 -8.40
N ILE A 135 -21.64 -6.99 -9.50
CA ILE A 135 -21.73 -6.49 -10.88
C ILE A 135 -20.42 -5.80 -11.33
N GLY A 136 -19.29 -6.51 -11.22
CA GLY A 136 -18.03 -6.07 -11.82
C GLY A 136 -17.67 -4.62 -11.45
N VAL A 137 -17.72 -4.26 -10.18
CA VAL A 137 -17.28 -2.94 -9.72
C VAL A 137 -15.84 -3.06 -9.31
N ASN A 138 -14.98 -2.31 -9.99
CA ASN A 138 -13.62 -2.02 -9.56
C ASN A 138 -13.60 -0.62 -8.96
N THR A 139 -12.83 -0.42 -7.92
CA THR A 139 -12.62 0.88 -7.30
C THR A 139 -11.19 1.02 -6.81
N ILE A 140 -10.71 2.25 -6.73
CA ILE A 140 -9.41 2.58 -6.18
C ILE A 140 -9.64 3.37 -4.90
N PHE A 141 -8.94 2.98 -3.85
CA PHE A 141 -8.83 3.71 -2.59
C PHE A 141 -7.46 4.37 -2.57
N ASP A 142 -7.43 5.67 -2.37
CA ASP A 142 -6.23 6.47 -2.34
C ASP A 142 -6.01 7.01 -0.93
N PHE A 143 -4.84 6.71 -0.37
CA PHE A 143 -4.42 7.14 0.96
C PHE A 143 -3.23 8.07 0.82
N TYR A 144 -3.38 9.33 1.20
CA TYR A 144 -2.37 10.38 1.06
C TYR A 144 -1.58 10.49 2.35
N PHE A 145 -0.25 10.33 2.25
CA PHE A 145 0.64 10.37 3.39
C PHE A 145 1.65 11.51 3.26
N ASP A 146 1.82 12.26 4.33
CA ASP A 146 2.96 13.13 4.50
C ASP A 146 4.19 12.28 4.79
N ILE A 147 5.32 12.61 4.13
CA ILE A 147 6.60 11.91 4.26
C ILE A 147 7.51 12.74 5.15
N ASP A 148 8.12 12.11 6.14
CA ASP A 148 9.23 12.67 6.92
C ASP A 148 10.44 11.75 6.86
N ILE A 149 11.61 12.32 6.48
CA ILE A 149 12.87 11.58 6.33
C ILE A 149 13.82 12.00 7.44
N ASP A 150 14.08 11.09 8.38
CA ASP A 150 15.03 11.31 9.48
C ASP A 150 16.43 10.84 9.10
N TYR A 151 17.26 11.77 8.64
CA TYR A 151 18.67 11.50 8.27
C TYR A 151 19.57 11.17 9.46
N ILE A 152 19.15 11.47 10.69
CA ILE A 152 19.97 11.23 11.90
C ILE A 152 19.79 9.77 12.35
N ASN A 153 18.56 9.29 12.35
CA ASN A 153 18.22 7.94 12.79
C ASN A 153 18.00 6.96 11.62
N PHE A 154 18.27 7.42 10.38
CA PHE A 154 18.05 6.64 9.15
C PHE A 154 16.65 6.07 9.08
N GLY A 155 15.65 6.93 9.20
CA GLY A 155 14.25 6.57 9.27
C GLY A 155 13.39 7.26 8.22
N ILE A 156 12.29 6.61 7.86
CA ILE A 156 11.21 7.19 7.06
C ILE A 156 9.93 7.05 7.86
N SER A 157 9.17 8.14 7.98
CA SER A 157 7.86 8.15 8.60
C SER A 157 6.79 8.61 7.61
N LEU A 158 5.67 7.91 7.59
CA LEU A 158 4.49 8.22 6.80
C LEU A 158 3.35 8.54 7.76
N THR A 159 2.71 9.67 7.60
CA THR A 159 1.53 10.06 8.39
C THR A 159 0.35 10.31 7.48
N LEU A 160 -0.75 9.60 7.68
CA LEU A 160 -1.95 9.73 6.87
C LEU A 160 -2.58 11.11 7.07
N ASP A 161 -2.65 11.88 5.99
CA ASP A 161 -3.31 13.18 5.93
C ASP A 161 -4.79 13.02 5.54
N THR A 162 -5.04 12.51 4.34
CA THR A 162 -6.38 12.33 3.79
C THR A 162 -6.52 11.00 3.08
N TYR A 163 -7.74 10.67 2.71
CA TYR A 163 -8.02 9.50 1.87
C TYR A 163 -9.29 9.71 1.08
N ASP A 164 -9.37 9.07 -0.07
CA ASP A 164 -10.54 9.12 -0.92
C ASP A 164 -10.89 7.76 -1.55
N ILE A 165 -11.99 7.74 -2.28
CA ILE A 165 -12.41 6.59 -3.08
C ILE A 165 -12.75 7.13 -4.45
N ASN A 166 -11.90 6.85 -5.43
CA ASN A 166 -12.07 7.32 -6.79
C ASN A 166 -12.38 8.84 -6.82
N ASP A 167 -11.49 9.65 -6.27
CA ASP A 167 -11.58 11.12 -6.15
C ASP A 167 -12.73 11.65 -5.24
N ILE A 168 -13.40 10.79 -4.50
CA ILE A 168 -14.41 11.19 -3.53
C ILE A 168 -13.79 11.23 -2.15
N ALA A 169 -13.43 12.43 -1.68
CA ALA A 169 -12.84 12.62 -0.35
C ALA A 169 -13.77 12.09 0.76
N LEU A 170 -13.21 11.30 1.65
CA LEU A 170 -13.91 10.73 2.78
C LEU A 170 -13.54 11.44 4.08
N SER A 171 -14.49 11.54 4.98
CA SER A 171 -14.26 12.16 6.27
C SER A 171 -13.46 11.21 7.20
N ARG A 172 -12.47 11.75 7.92
CA ARG A 172 -11.65 11.02 8.90
C ARG A 172 -12.49 10.28 9.95
N ASP A 173 -13.66 10.82 10.30
CA ASP A 173 -14.61 10.17 11.21
C ASP A 173 -15.05 8.76 10.78
N ILE A 174 -14.97 8.46 9.49
CA ILE A 174 -15.31 7.14 8.96
C ILE A 174 -14.22 6.14 9.29
N LEU A 175 -12.94 6.51 9.09
CA LEU A 175 -11.80 5.68 9.51
C LEU A 175 -11.79 5.47 11.03
N ASP A 176 -11.98 6.53 11.81
CA ASP A 176 -12.01 6.45 13.27
C ASP A 176 -13.07 5.45 13.75
N LYS A 177 -14.25 5.49 13.16
CA LYS A 177 -15.31 4.51 13.45
C LYS A 177 -14.92 3.09 13.09
N LEU A 178 -14.31 2.89 11.92
CA LEU A 178 -13.88 1.57 11.48
C LEU A 178 -12.80 1.01 12.41
N PHE A 179 -11.76 1.80 12.68
CA PHE A 179 -10.70 1.40 13.58
C PHE A 179 -11.16 1.24 15.04
N SER A 180 -12.29 1.87 15.43
CA SER A 180 -12.85 1.65 16.75
C SER A 180 -13.40 0.22 16.98
N TYR A 181 -13.69 -0.51 15.91
CA TYR A 181 -14.12 -1.92 15.97
C TYR A 181 -12.96 -2.91 15.91
N LEU A 182 -11.73 -2.42 15.72
CA LEU A 182 -10.54 -3.24 15.62
C LEU A 182 -9.73 -3.16 16.91
N ASP A 183 -9.10 -4.26 17.27
CA ASP A 183 -8.10 -4.30 18.33
C ASP A 183 -6.79 -3.69 17.80
N LYS A 184 -6.64 -2.36 17.99
CA LYS A 184 -5.50 -1.58 17.50
C LYS A 184 -4.17 -2.15 18.01
N ASP A 185 -4.07 -2.44 19.29
CA ASP A 185 -2.84 -2.96 19.91
C ASP A 185 -2.43 -4.30 19.30
N SER A 186 -3.42 -5.16 19.00
CA SER A 186 -3.17 -6.43 18.32
C SER A 186 -2.69 -6.24 16.89
N ILE A 187 -3.16 -5.20 16.19
CA ILE A 187 -2.75 -4.87 14.82
C ILE A 187 -1.33 -4.32 14.82
N GLU A 188 -1.07 -3.31 15.63
CA GLU A 188 0.24 -2.66 15.77
C GLU A 188 1.34 -3.67 16.11
N SER A 189 1.06 -4.60 17.04
CA SER A 189 2.00 -5.65 17.43
C SER A 189 2.35 -6.67 16.33
N GLN A 190 1.64 -6.68 15.20
CA GLN A 190 1.84 -7.63 14.10
C GLN A 190 2.64 -7.06 12.93
N VAL A 191 2.99 -5.79 12.98
CA VAL A 191 3.86 -5.17 11.98
C VAL A 191 5.29 -5.62 12.25
N SER A 192 5.80 -6.45 11.36
CA SER A 192 7.15 -7.05 11.52
C SER A 192 8.26 -6.11 11.06
N LYS A 193 7.95 -5.15 10.19
CA LYS A 193 8.90 -4.17 9.66
C LYS A 193 8.35 -2.77 9.96
N GLY A 194 9.01 -2.04 10.84
CA GLY A 194 8.59 -0.70 11.25
C GLY A 194 7.62 -0.66 12.43
N ASP A 195 7.19 0.53 12.76
CA ASP A 195 6.28 0.85 13.86
C ASP A 195 5.01 1.48 13.29
N LEU A 196 3.87 0.87 13.57
CA LEU A 196 2.55 1.34 13.12
C LEU A 196 1.81 1.89 14.32
N ASP A 197 1.44 3.15 14.27
CA ASP A 197 0.57 3.82 15.24
C ASP A 197 -0.80 4.13 14.61
N LEU A 198 -1.80 3.30 14.91
CA LEU A 198 -3.17 3.49 14.43
C LEU A 198 -3.93 4.61 15.15
N THR A 199 -3.37 5.17 16.22
CA THR A 199 -3.96 6.33 16.90
C THR A 199 -3.67 7.60 16.11
N ASN A 200 -2.45 7.72 15.60
CA ASN A 200 -2.00 8.84 14.80
C ASN A 200 -2.04 8.55 13.28
N TYR A 201 -2.43 7.34 12.89
CA TYR A 201 -2.41 6.86 11.50
C TYR A 201 -1.03 7.04 10.85
N SER A 202 0.01 6.68 11.58
CA SER A 202 1.38 6.79 11.10
C SER A 202 2.08 5.43 11.04
N TYR A 203 3.01 5.33 10.11
CA TYR A 203 3.92 4.20 9.95
C TYR A 203 5.34 4.72 9.88
N SER A 204 6.23 4.17 10.68
CA SER A 204 7.65 4.52 10.63
C SER A 204 8.53 3.29 10.53
N ILE A 205 9.60 3.41 9.76
CA ILE A 205 10.61 2.38 9.61
C ILE A 205 12.00 2.99 9.80
N SER A 206 12.81 2.34 10.64
CA SER A 206 14.21 2.74 10.86
C SER A 206 15.13 1.64 10.34
N PHE A 207 16.21 2.06 9.72
CA PHE A 207 17.16 1.17 9.05
C PHE A 207 18.48 1.13 9.81
N SER A 208 19.06 -0.07 9.93
CA SER A 208 20.42 -0.21 10.40
C SER A 208 21.36 -0.22 9.20
N LEU A 209 22.14 0.82 9.02
CA LEU A 209 23.18 0.89 7.97
C LEU A 209 24.46 0.10 8.34
N LEU A 210 24.43 -0.62 9.47
CA LEU A 210 25.56 -1.48 9.88
C LEU A 210 25.30 -2.90 9.37
N PRO A 211 26.29 -3.53 8.72
CA PRO A 211 26.23 -4.90 8.31
C PRO A 211 26.18 -5.86 9.49
#